data_7298849bea33c22601ef7fe4e2509022
#
_entry.id   7298849bea33c22601ef7fe4e2509022
#
_cell.length_a   1.000
_cell.length_b   1.000
_cell.length_c   1.000
_cell.angle_alpha   90.00
_cell.angle_beta   90.00
_cell.angle_gamma   90.00
#
_symmetry.space_group_name_H-M   'P 1'
#
loop_
_entity.id
_entity.type
_entity.pdbx_description
1 polymer ?
#
loop_
_entity_poly.entity_id
_entity_poly.type
_entity_poly.pdbx_seq_one_letter_code
_entity_poly.pdbx_strand_id
1 'polypeptide(L)'
;VDGIWPLGNEGRHCRIRLRQGGAACFVSLFGTAPDDLPYRMGTAVDAAVEVSIFQGRGGPMVSCHCCAMRPAGLGNAPAEQAARFDAFLSGTALPDDERLACLPTRADTAAVYRMVRTGNVFADDLQPLFATARPENTGKTLASLTALEQLGLIERRGSRYQPVEVTGKKDLSSAPVLRRLAEGEG
;
A
#
# COMPACT_ATOMS: atom_id res chain seq x y z
N VAL A 1 4.18 12.28 -9.72
CA VAL A 1 4.30 11.42 -10.92
C VAL A 1 3.70 12.16 -12.11
N ASP A 2 4.50 12.33 -13.16
CA ASP A 2 4.10 13.09 -14.37
C ASP A 2 3.98 12.17 -15.62
N GLY A 3 4.44 10.94 -15.53
CA GLY A 3 4.31 9.94 -16.58
C GLY A 3 4.90 8.60 -16.17
N ILE A 4 4.37 7.52 -16.76
CA ILE A 4 4.78 6.13 -16.49
C ILE A 4 4.80 5.39 -17.82
N TRP A 5 5.90 4.71 -18.13
CA TRP A 5 6.08 3.93 -19.35
C TRP A 5 6.71 2.57 -19.06
N PRO A 6 6.40 1.54 -19.83
CA PRO A 6 7.08 0.27 -19.76
C PRO A 6 8.57 0.45 -20.12
N LEU A 7 9.44 -0.29 -19.46
CA LEU A 7 10.87 -0.33 -19.69
C LEU A 7 11.30 -1.77 -19.97
N GLY A 8 12.12 -1.94 -21.01
CA GLY A 8 12.57 -3.25 -21.49
C GLY A 8 11.56 -3.93 -22.42
N ASN A 9 12.01 -4.98 -23.11
CA ASN A 9 11.21 -5.64 -24.18
C ASN A 9 10.00 -6.40 -23.64
N GLU A 10 10.01 -6.80 -22.36
CA GLU A 10 8.93 -7.59 -21.75
C GLU A 10 8.01 -6.76 -20.85
N GLY A 11 8.25 -5.44 -20.72
CA GLY A 11 7.42 -4.55 -19.93
C GLY A 11 7.42 -4.84 -18.42
N ARG A 12 8.38 -5.65 -17.94
CA ARG A 12 8.48 -6.04 -16.50
C ARG A 12 9.05 -4.95 -15.61
N HIS A 13 9.43 -3.83 -16.17
CA HIS A 13 10.01 -2.69 -15.49
C HIS A 13 9.28 -1.43 -15.93
N CYS A 14 9.38 -0.35 -15.16
CA CYS A 14 8.83 0.92 -15.61
C CYS A 14 9.84 2.06 -15.52
N ARG A 15 9.63 3.04 -16.37
CA ARG A 15 10.27 4.34 -16.34
C ARG A 15 9.24 5.36 -15.90
N ILE A 16 9.58 6.12 -14.87
CA ILE A 16 8.67 7.09 -14.26
C ILE A 16 9.27 8.46 -14.45
N ARG A 17 8.47 9.42 -14.89
CA ARG A 17 8.81 10.84 -14.87
C ARG A 17 8.30 11.45 -13.59
N LEU A 18 9.21 11.96 -12.79
CA LEU A 18 8.90 12.75 -11.59
C LEU A 18 9.11 14.22 -11.92
N ARG A 19 8.19 15.06 -11.42
CA ARG A 19 8.27 16.52 -11.57
C ARG A 19 8.15 17.19 -10.20
N GLN A 20 9.00 18.17 -9.96
CA GLN A 20 8.92 19.02 -8.78
C GLN A 20 9.24 20.46 -9.19
N GLY A 21 8.29 21.38 -9.01
CA GLY A 21 8.40 22.73 -9.53
C GLY A 21 8.60 22.74 -11.05
N GLY A 22 9.63 23.45 -11.52
CA GLY A 22 10.00 23.51 -12.94
C GLY A 22 10.91 22.37 -13.42
N ALA A 23 11.43 21.54 -12.51
CA ALA A 23 12.36 20.46 -12.84
C ALA A 23 11.63 19.12 -13.03
N ALA A 24 12.18 18.28 -13.92
CA ALA A 24 11.71 16.92 -14.11
C ALA A 24 12.90 15.96 -14.25
N CYS A 25 12.76 14.75 -13.72
CA CYS A 25 13.72 13.68 -13.92
C CYS A 25 13.01 12.38 -14.31
N PHE A 26 13.75 11.50 -14.97
CA PHE A 26 13.30 10.15 -15.23
C PHE A 26 13.99 9.20 -14.27
N VAL A 27 13.21 8.34 -13.61
CA VAL A 27 13.73 7.27 -12.76
C VAL A 27 13.29 5.92 -13.32
N SER A 28 14.18 4.94 -13.24
CA SER A 28 13.87 3.56 -13.64
C SER A 28 13.53 2.76 -12.39
N LEU A 29 12.44 2.03 -12.42
CA LEU A 29 12.02 1.09 -11.37
C LEU A 29 12.04 -0.32 -11.98
N PHE A 30 12.95 -1.15 -11.50
CA PHE A 30 13.10 -2.52 -11.97
C PHE A 30 12.22 -3.49 -11.18
N GLY A 31 11.73 -4.53 -11.87
CA GLY A 31 10.89 -5.57 -11.24
C GLY A 31 9.43 -5.19 -11.05
N THR A 32 9.01 -3.99 -11.46
CA THR A 32 7.61 -3.53 -11.35
C THR A 32 7.12 -3.08 -12.71
N ALA A 33 6.12 -3.76 -13.25
CA ALA A 33 5.45 -3.33 -14.46
C ALA A 33 4.58 -2.09 -14.22
N PRO A 34 4.28 -1.27 -15.25
CA PRO A 34 3.43 -0.09 -15.08
C PRO A 34 2.07 -0.39 -14.42
N ASP A 35 1.47 -1.52 -14.73
CA ASP A 35 0.17 -1.93 -14.18
C ASP A 35 0.25 -2.36 -12.70
N ASP A 36 1.42 -2.86 -12.27
CA ASP A 36 1.68 -3.26 -10.89
C ASP A 36 2.16 -2.11 -10.01
N LEU A 37 2.37 -0.92 -10.58
CA LEU A 37 2.74 0.27 -9.83
C LEU A 37 1.50 0.83 -9.11
N PRO A 38 1.54 1.01 -7.76
CA PRO A 38 0.39 1.53 -7.01
C PRO A 38 0.18 3.04 -7.19
N TYR A 39 1.10 3.74 -7.85
CA TYR A 39 1.05 5.18 -8.10
C TYR A 39 0.53 5.47 -9.50
N ARG A 40 -0.22 6.56 -9.65
CA ARG A 40 -0.79 7.01 -10.92
C ARG A 40 -0.28 8.41 -11.26
N MET A 41 -0.50 8.84 -12.50
CA MET A 41 -0.24 10.22 -12.89
C MET A 41 -0.97 11.17 -11.96
N GLY A 42 -0.30 12.23 -11.54
CA GLY A 42 -0.80 13.19 -10.56
C GLY A 42 -0.52 12.82 -9.10
N THR A 43 -0.13 11.58 -8.78
CA THR A 43 0.22 11.21 -7.40
C THR A 43 1.50 11.95 -6.97
N ALA A 44 1.42 12.65 -5.84
CA ALA A 44 2.61 13.19 -5.18
C ALA A 44 3.32 12.07 -4.40
N VAL A 45 4.63 11.94 -4.60
CA VAL A 45 5.44 10.87 -4.00
C VAL A 45 6.75 11.40 -3.46
N ASP A 46 7.24 10.78 -2.39
CA ASP A 46 8.65 10.82 -1.99
C ASP A 46 9.34 9.61 -2.61
N ALA A 47 10.50 9.82 -3.24
CA ALA A 47 11.24 8.75 -3.87
C ALA A 47 12.71 8.76 -3.40
N ALA A 48 13.21 7.59 -3.02
CA ALA A 48 14.63 7.36 -2.80
C ALA A 48 15.25 6.91 -4.13
N VAL A 49 16.28 7.62 -4.58
CA VAL A 49 16.86 7.42 -5.91
C VAL A 49 18.38 7.26 -5.79
N GLU A 50 18.90 6.20 -6.38
CA GLU A 50 20.32 6.04 -6.62
C GLU A 50 20.68 6.71 -7.95
N VAL A 51 21.71 7.55 -7.93
CA VAL A 51 22.17 8.28 -9.11
C VAL A 51 23.54 7.71 -9.55
N SER A 52 23.65 7.35 -10.81
CA SER A 52 24.88 6.86 -11.41
C SER A 52 25.16 7.57 -12.73
N ILE A 53 26.43 7.57 -13.14
CA ILE A 53 26.87 8.09 -14.44
C ILE A 53 27.36 6.91 -15.27
N PHE A 54 26.86 6.78 -16.48
CA PHE A 54 27.31 5.78 -17.42
C PHE A 54 27.71 6.43 -18.75
N GLN A 55 28.61 5.79 -19.48
CA GLN A 55 29.06 6.23 -20.81
C GLN A 55 28.06 5.75 -21.86
N GLY A 56 27.24 6.68 -22.37
CA GLY A 56 26.36 6.45 -23.50
C GLY A 56 27.03 6.76 -24.84
N ARG A 57 26.34 6.50 -25.94
CA ARG A 57 26.85 6.78 -27.32
C ARG A 57 27.12 8.28 -27.56
N GLY A 58 26.45 9.16 -26.82
CA GLY A 58 26.60 10.62 -26.94
C GLY A 58 27.45 11.27 -25.83
N GLY A 59 28.15 10.49 -25.01
CA GLY A 59 28.93 10.96 -23.86
C GLY A 59 28.34 10.50 -22.50
N PRO A 60 28.83 11.04 -21.39
CA PRO A 60 28.35 10.66 -20.06
C PRO A 60 26.88 11.04 -19.88
N MET A 61 26.10 10.10 -19.36
CA MET A 61 24.68 10.24 -19.10
C MET A 61 24.38 9.91 -17.64
N VAL A 62 23.47 10.64 -17.04
CA VAL A 62 22.95 10.35 -15.69
C VAL A 62 21.84 9.33 -15.77
N SER A 63 21.95 8.29 -14.94
CA SER A 63 20.91 7.30 -14.71
C SER A 63 20.40 7.42 -13.29
N CYS A 64 19.09 7.43 -13.12
CA CYS A 64 18.43 7.45 -11.82
C CYS A 64 17.65 6.15 -11.64
N HIS A 65 18.01 5.39 -10.61
CA HIS A 65 17.32 4.16 -10.21
C HIS A 65 16.47 4.42 -8.98
N CYS A 66 15.17 4.16 -9.05
CA CYS A 66 14.26 4.28 -7.91
C CYS A 66 14.41 3.04 -7.02
N CYS A 67 14.90 3.25 -5.78
CA CYS A 67 15.07 2.19 -4.79
C CYS A 67 13.82 1.99 -3.95
N ALA A 68 13.09 3.10 -3.67
CA ALA A 68 11.84 3.07 -2.92
C ALA A 68 10.98 4.29 -3.29
N MET A 69 9.67 4.13 -3.13
CA MET A 69 8.71 5.20 -3.37
C MET A 69 7.55 5.08 -2.37
N ARG A 70 7.04 6.21 -1.90
CA ARG A 70 5.88 6.28 -1.02
C ARG A 70 5.04 7.52 -1.35
N PRO A 71 3.76 7.59 -0.92
CA PRO A 71 2.99 8.82 -1.00
C PRO A 71 3.68 9.95 -0.26
N ALA A 72 3.74 11.14 -0.89
CA ALA A 72 4.39 12.30 -0.30
C ALA A 72 3.72 12.70 1.03
N GLY A 73 4.55 13.02 2.03
CA GLY A 73 4.08 13.48 3.33
C GLY A 73 3.48 12.40 4.23
N LEU A 74 3.52 11.12 3.84
CA LEU A 74 2.96 10.03 4.64
C LEU A 74 3.67 9.88 6.01
N GLY A 75 4.95 10.22 6.10
CA GLY A 75 5.75 10.03 7.32
C GLY A 75 6.06 8.55 7.61
N ASN A 76 6.50 8.25 8.82
CA ASN A 76 6.85 6.90 9.25
C ASN A 76 5.77 6.25 10.14
N ALA A 77 4.87 7.04 10.73
CA ALA A 77 3.86 6.53 11.65
C ALA A 77 3.01 5.37 11.09
N PRO A 78 2.57 5.37 9.83
CA PRO A 78 1.87 4.22 9.27
C PRO A 78 2.70 2.94 9.21
N ALA A 79 3.99 3.04 8.89
CA ALA A 79 4.88 1.87 8.86
C ALA A 79 5.10 1.31 10.27
N GLU A 80 5.26 2.17 11.27
CA GLU A 80 5.39 1.78 12.67
C GLU A 80 4.11 1.12 13.20
N GLN A 81 2.94 1.68 12.89
CA GLN A 81 1.65 1.08 13.23
C GLN A 81 1.45 -0.27 12.54
N ALA A 82 1.84 -0.40 11.26
CA ALA A 82 1.76 -1.66 10.53
C ALA A 82 2.64 -2.73 11.19
N ALA A 83 3.90 -2.40 11.54
CA ALA A 83 4.80 -3.33 12.21
C ALA A 83 4.27 -3.82 13.56
N ARG A 84 3.66 -2.92 14.35
CA ARG A 84 2.99 -3.29 15.61
C ARG A 84 1.78 -4.18 15.39
N PHE A 85 0.98 -3.88 14.37
CA PHE A 85 -0.18 -4.71 14.02
C PHE A 85 0.24 -6.10 13.54
N ASP A 86 1.32 -6.23 12.76
CA ASP A 86 1.88 -7.50 12.33
C ASP A 86 2.40 -8.31 13.53
N ALA A 87 3.06 -7.65 14.50
CA ALA A 87 3.46 -8.28 15.74
C ALA A 87 2.24 -8.79 16.54
N PHE A 88 1.15 -8.01 16.59
CA PHE A 88 -0.11 -8.44 17.19
C PHE A 88 -0.69 -9.67 16.48
N LEU A 89 -0.73 -9.68 15.15
CA LEU A 89 -1.21 -10.86 14.41
C LEU A 89 -0.37 -12.10 14.71
N SER A 90 0.93 -11.91 14.98
CA SER A 90 1.88 -12.97 15.35
C SER A 90 1.81 -13.40 16.84
N GLY A 91 0.92 -12.80 17.65
CA GLY A 91 0.70 -13.17 19.04
C GLY A 91 1.31 -12.22 20.08
N THR A 92 1.93 -11.10 19.69
CA THR A 92 2.39 -10.06 20.62
C THR A 92 1.19 -9.25 21.12
N ALA A 93 1.03 -9.10 22.42
CA ALA A 93 -0.03 -8.27 22.99
C ALA A 93 0.20 -6.79 22.66
N LEU A 94 -0.86 -6.08 22.27
CA LEU A 94 -0.87 -4.63 22.19
C LEU A 94 -1.33 -4.02 23.52
N PRO A 95 -0.82 -2.83 23.91
CA PRO A 95 -1.43 -2.03 24.97
C PRO A 95 -2.91 -1.79 24.68
N ASP A 96 -3.75 -1.73 25.72
CA ASP A 96 -5.22 -1.65 25.56
C ASP A 96 -5.67 -0.44 24.74
N ASP A 97 -5.04 0.70 24.92
CA ASP A 97 -5.33 1.91 24.16
C ASP A 97 -4.97 1.77 22.67
N GLU A 98 -3.83 1.17 22.34
CA GLU A 98 -3.42 0.89 20.97
C GLU A 98 -4.34 -0.16 20.33
N ARG A 99 -4.68 -1.21 21.06
CA ARG A 99 -5.57 -2.28 20.63
C ARG A 99 -6.96 -1.74 20.28
N LEU A 100 -7.54 -0.94 21.17
CA LEU A 100 -8.85 -0.32 20.93
C LEU A 100 -8.80 0.72 19.80
N ALA A 101 -7.69 1.43 19.65
CA ALA A 101 -7.48 2.33 18.52
C ALA A 101 -7.45 1.60 17.16
N CYS A 102 -7.04 0.34 17.14
CA CYS A 102 -7.08 -0.50 15.93
C CYS A 102 -8.46 -1.07 15.60
N LEU A 103 -9.43 -1.02 16.54
CA LEU A 103 -10.74 -1.60 16.31
C LEU A 103 -11.56 -0.74 15.32
N PRO A 104 -11.88 -1.26 14.12
CA PRO A 104 -12.60 -0.48 13.12
C PRO A 104 -14.09 -0.47 13.41
N THR A 105 -14.74 0.61 13.04
CA THR A 105 -16.19 0.65 12.92
C THR A 105 -16.66 -0.05 11.63
N ARG A 106 -17.94 -0.34 11.53
CA ARG A 106 -18.54 -0.84 10.27
C ARG A 106 -18.30 0.13 9.10
N ALA A 107 -18.31 1.44 9.37
CA ALA A 107 -18.05 2.46 8.36
C ALA A 107 -16.61 2.43 7.85
N ASP A 108 -15.62 2.22 8.74
CA ASP A 108 -14.21 2.08 8.39
C ASP A 108 -14.01 0.86 7.48
N THR A 109 -14.54 -0.31 7.88
CA THR A 109 -14.45 -1.55 7.09
C THR A 109 -15.14 -1.41 5.73
N ALA A 110 -16.29 -0.76 5.68
CA ALA A 110 -17.00 -0.50 4.42
C ALA A 110 -16.21 0.46 3.50
N ALA A 111 -15.47 1.41 4.05
CA ALA A 111 -14.60 2.30 3.28
C ALA A 111 -13.44 1.51 2.65
N VAL A 112 -12.75 0.67 3.44
CA VAL A 112 -11.68 -0.20 2.95
C VAL A 112 -12.18 -1.16 1.85
N TYR A 113 -13.34 -1.80 2.07
CA TYR A 113 -13.94 -2.68 1.05
C TYR A 113 -14.23 -1.96 -0.27
N ARG A 114 -14.74 -0.72 -0.21
CA ARG A 114 -14.95 0.10 -1.41
C ARG A 114 -13.65 0.39 -2.15
N MET A 115 -12.54 0.66 -1.43
CA MET A 115 -11.23 0.85 -2.05
C MET A 115 -10.73 -0.42 -2.73
N VAL A 116 -10.91 -1.59 -2.11
CA VAL A 116 -10.58 -2.88 -2.74
C VAL A 116 -11.39 -3.08 -4.03
N ARG A 117 -12.68 -2.75 -4.03
CA ARG A 117 -13.53 -2.85 -5.23
C ARG A 117 -13.08 -1.95 -6.38
N THR A 118 -12.37 -0.88 -6.13
CA THR A 118 -11.79 -0.05 -7.21
C THR A 118 -10.55 -0.67 -7.85
N GLY A 119 -10.04 -1.79 -7.33
CA GLY A 119 -8.85 -2.49 -7.83
C GLY A 119 -7.52 -1.77 -7.55
N ASN A 120 -7.51 -0.77 -6.66
CA ASN A 120 -6.34 0.06 -6.38
C ASN A 120 -5.65 -0.27 -5.05
N VAL A 121 -5.94 -1.42 -4.44
CA VAL A 121 -5.30 -1.87 -3.21
C VAL A 121 -4.28 -2.96 -3.54
N PHE A 122 -3.00 -2.61 -3.40
CA PHE A 122 -1.87 -3.48 -3.67
C PHE A 122 -1.45 -4.17 -2.37
N ALA A 123 -1.38 -5.50 -2.39
CA ALA A 123 -1.06 -6.29 -1.21
C ALA A 123 0.41 -6.16 -0.78
N ASP A 124 1.29 -5.87 -1.73
CA ASP A 124 2.73 -5.72 -1.50
C ASP A 124 3.13 -4.28 -1.11
N ASP A 125 2.23 -3.30 -1.32
CA ASP A 125 2.44 -1.91 -0.92
C ASP A 125 1.12 -1.27 -0.48
N LEU A 126 0.87 -1.26 0.82
CA LEU A 126 -0.33 -0.67 1.43
C LEU A 126 -0.20 0.84 1.73
N GLN A 127 0.96 1.45 1.50
CA GLN A 127 1.17 2.87 1.80
C GLN A 127 0.20 3.81 1.07
N PRO A 128 -0.15 3.60 -0.21
CA PRO A 128 -1.18 4.39 -0.88
C PRO A 128 -2.57 4.25 -0.24
N LEU A 129 -2.90 3.06 0.29
CA LEU A 129 -4.13 2.83 1.03
C LEU A 129 -4.14 3.62 2.34
N PHE A 130 -3.02 3.60 3.10
CA PHE A 130 -2.90 4.36 4.34
C PHE A 130 -3.03 5.87 4.10
N ALA A 131 -2.42 6.40 3.04
CA ALA A 131 -2.53 7.80 2.67
C ALA A 131 -3.99 8.18 2.34
N THR A 132 -4.73 7.29 1.67
CA THR A 132 -6.13 7.52 1.29
C THR A 132 -7.08 7.36 2.48
N ALA A 133 -6.84 6.40 3.36
CA ALA A 133 -7.65 6.08 4.54
C ALA A 133 -7.35 6.98 5.75
N ARG A 134 -6.46 7.95 5.61
CA ARG A 134 -5.81 8.78 6.62
C ARG A 134 -4.78 7.99 7.44
N PRO A 135 -3.54 8.51 7.55
CA PRO A 135 -2.41 7.82 8.20
C PRO A 135 -2.68 7.43 9.65
N GLU A 136 -3.42 8.24 10.39
CA GLU A 136 -3.81 7.98 11.78
C GLU A 136 -4.73 6.76 11.96
N ASN A 137 -5.36 6.30 10.91
CA ASN A 137 -6.27 5.15 10.89
C ASN A 137 -5.60 3.86 10.36
N THR A 138 -4.28 3.81 10.27
CA THR A 138 -3.55 2.65 9.72
C THR A 138 -3.93 1.35 10.43
N GLY A 139 -3.98 1.32 11.76
CA GLY A 139 -4.40 0.14 12.52
C GLY A 139 -5.82 -0.33 12.17
N LYS A 140 -6.79 0.59 12.08
CA LYS A 140 -8.17 0.27 11.67
C LYS A 140 -8.25 -0.25 10.23
N THR A 141 -7.42 0.31 9.34
CA THR A 141 -7.35 -0.09 7.94
C THR A 141 -6.84 -1.52 7.81
N LEU A 142 -5.77 -1.86 8.54
CA LEU A 142 -5.20 -3.21 8.57
C LEU A 142 -6.18 -4.21 9.19
N ALA A 143 -6.78 -3.87 10.33
CA ALA A 143 -7.80 -4.71 10.96
C ALA A 143 -9.00 -4.94 10.04
N SER A 144 -9.43 -3.93 9.27
CA SER A 144 -10.48 -4.06 8.28
C SER A 144 -10.10 -4.98 7.13
N LEU A 145 -8.89 -4.83 6.55
CA LEU A 145 -8.39 -5.71 5.49
C LEU A 145 -8.33 -7.16 5.97
N THR A 146 -7.71 -7.39 7.13
CA THR A 146 -7.59 -8.73 7.72
C THR A 146 -8.95 -9.36 7.99
N ALA A 147 -9.90 -8.59 8.55
CA ALA A 147 -11.25 -9.07 8.80
C ALA A 147 -11.99 -9.45 7.50
N LEU A 148 -11.88 -8.60 6.46
CA LEU A 148 -12.50 -8.88 5.16
C LEU A 148 -11.93 -10.14 4.52
N GLU A 149 -10.61 -10.36 4.62
CA GLU A 149 -9.95 -11.56 4.11
C GLU A 149 -10.34 -12.80 4.90
N GLN A 150 -10.33 -12.75 6.25
CA GLN A 150 -10.76 -13.83 7.12
C GLN A 150 -12.22 -14.28 6.89
N LEU A 151 -13.07 -13.34 6.50
CA LEU A 151 -14.48 -13.60 6.16
C LEU A 151 -14.69 -14.03 4.71
N GLY A 152 -13.63 -14.09 3.90
CA GLY A 152 -13.69 -14.44 2.49
C GLY A 152 -14.42 -13.40 1.64
N LEU A 153 -14.44 -12.13 2.06
CA LEU A 153 -15.04 -11.01 1.33
C LEU A 153 -14.08 -10.39 0.32
N ILE A 154 -12.79 -10.55 0.58
CA ILE A 154 -11.70 -10.20 -0.33
C ILE A 154 -10.69 -11.33 -0.35
N GLU A 155 -9.91 -11.40 -1.41
CA GLU A 155 -8.77 -12.31 -1.53
C GLU A 155 -7.60 -11.62 -2.20
N ARG A 156 -6.38 -12.09 -1.93
CA ARG A 156 -5.19 -11.67 -2.65
C ARG A 156 -5.07 -12.44 -3.96
N ARG A 157 -5.03 -11.73 -5.08
CA ARG A 157 -4.71 -12.27 -6.42
C ARG A 157 -3.50 -11.53 -7.01
N GLY A 158 -2.38 -12.24 -7.09
CA GLY A 158 -1.11 -11.61 -7.48
C GLY A 158 -0.72 -10.49 -6.51
N SER A 159 -0.45 -9.31 -7.05
CA SER A 159 -0.06 -8.12 -6.30
C SER A 159 -1.24 -7.33 -5.70
N ARG A 160 -2.50 -7.74 -5.89
CA ARG A 160 -3.68 -6.94 -5.51
C ARG A 160 -4.67 -7.70 -4.65
N TYR A 161 -5.39 -6.95 -3.82
CA TYR A 161 -6.64 -7.43 -3.22
C TYR A 161 -7.80 -7.27 -4.21
N GLN A 162 -8.65 -8.28 -4.28
CA GLN A 162 -9.86 -8.29 -5.11
C GLN A 162 -11.07 -8.72 -4.28
N PRO A 163 -12.28 -8.18 -4.59
CA PRO A 163 -13.49 -8.62 -3.92
C PRO A 163 -13.85 -10.04 -4.36
N VAL A 164 -14.38 -10.82 -3.43
CA VAL A 164 -14.96 -12.14 -3.67
C VAL A 164 -16.47 -12.02 -3.69
N GLU A 165 -17.13 -12.63 -4.68
CA GLU A 165 -18.58 -12.74 -4.69
C GLU A 165 -19.04 -13.72 -3.61
N VAL A 166 -19.85 -13.25 -2.68
CA VAL A 166 -20.39 -14.07 -1.60
C VAL A 166 -21.92 -14.04 -1.60
N THR A 167 -22.53 -15.16 -1.31
CA THR A 167 -23.97 -15.25 -1.12
C THR A 167 -24.32 -14.93 0.35
N GLY A 168 -25.23 -13.99 0.55
CA GLY A 168 -25.73 -13.60 1.87
C GLY A 168 -24.88 -12.54 2.58
N LYS A 169 -25.32 -12.17 3.79
CA LYS A 169 -24.64 -11.21 4.65
C LYS A 169 -23.63 -11.92 5.54
N LYS A 170 -22.45 -11.35 5.69
CA LYS A 170 -21.45 -11.79 6.68
C LYS A 170 -21.48 -10.86 7.89
N ASP A 171 -21.37 -11.44 9.07
CA ASP A 171 -21.21 -10.68 10.30
C ASP A 171 -19.72 -10.33 10.51
N LEU A 172 -19.42 -9.04 10.49
CA LEU A 172 -18.05 -8.55 10.69
C LEU A 172 -17.50 -8.93 12.07
N SER A 173 -18.35 -8.97 13.11
CA SER A 173 -17.92 -9.32 14.47
C SER A 173 -17.44 -10.78 14.59
N SER A 174 -17.77 -11.62 13.62
CA SER A 174 -17.29 -13.01 13.57
C SER A 174 -15.83 -13.16 13.10
N ALA A 175 -15.22 -12.09 12.57
CA ALA A 175 -13.83 -12.13 12.15
C ALA A 175 -12.89 -12.35 13.36
N PRO A 176 -11.99 -13.35 13.30
CA PRO A 176 -11.08 -13.64 14.42
C PRO A 176 -10.26 -12.43 14.87
N VAL A 177 -9.72 -11.63 13.94
CA VAL A 177 -8.94 -10.45 14.28
C VAL A 177 -9.76 -9.42 15.06
N LEU A 178 -11.04 -9.21 14.72
CA LEU A 178 -11.88 -8.24 15.40
C LEU A 178 -12.25 -8.71 16.81
N ARG A 179 -12.45 -10.01 17.00
CA ARG A 179 -12.66 -10.60 18.35
C ARG A 179 -11.44 -10.43 19.23
N ARG A 180 -10.25 -10.77 18.73
CA ARG A 180 -9.00 -10.56 19.47
C ARG A 180 -8.78 -9.10 19.85
N LEU A 181 -9.05 -8.17 18.93
CA LEU A 181 -8.98 -6.73 19.23
C LEU A 181 -10.01 -6.28 20.27
N ALA A 182 -11.22 -6.86 20.27
CA ALA A 182 -12.26 -6.50 21.24
C ALA A 182 -12.00 -7.10 22.63
N GLU A 183 -11.56 -8.36 22.70
CA GLU A 183 -11.45 -9.14 23.93
C GLU A 183 -10.10 -8.94 24.66
N GLY A 184 -9.09 -8.50 23.95
CA GLY A 184 -7.76 -8.28 24.54
C GLY A 184 -6.96 -9.56 24.81
N GLU A 185 -7.40 -10.69 24.25
CA GLU A 185 -6.63 -11.93 24.30
C GLU A 185 -5.45 -11.87 23.31
N GLY A 186 -4.25 -11.92 23.83
CA GLY A 186 -3.00 -12.05 23.10
C GLY A 186 -2.63 -13.50 22.85
#